data_1f9ea581e3ee19ad5523e8d57ea9ab6d
#
_entry.id   1f9ea581e3ee19ad5523e8d57ea9ab6d
#
_cell.length_a   1.000
_cell.length_b   1.000
_cell.length_c   1.000
_cell.angle_alpha   90.00
_cell.angle_beta   90.00
_cell.angle_gamma   90.00
#
_symmetry.space_group_name_H-M   'P 1'
#
loop_
_entity.id
_entity.type
_entity.pdbx_description
1 polymer ?
#
loop_
_entity_poly.entity_id
_entity_poly.type
_entity_poly.pdbx_seq_one_letter_code
_entity_poly.pdbx_strand_id
1 'polypeptide(L)'
;MSFQGMITGRVGRPPEMKFLDSGTAVCNFSVAVRQPRKQGTEQPARWVRVTCWARTAEFAANYVRQGDGIVCYGSVEVPEVFQKRDGGQGMAEAFTAHLIEPWSYRPEGAEGAPQVVRQAPQPLPAPQPQQQSMSDDFPPF
;
A
#
# COMPACT_ATOMS: atom_id res chain seq x y z
N MET A 1 20.34 16.22 -16.08
CA MET A 1 19.47 15.17 -16.69
C MET A 1 18.74 14.46 -15.60
N SER A 2 17.43 14.36 -15.69
CA SER A 2 16.61 13.60 -14.76
C SER A 2 16.20 12.27 -15.36
N PHE A 3 16.22 11.23 -14.56
CA PHE A 3 15.70 9.94 -14.98
C PHE A 3 14.19 9.94 -14.75
N GLN A 4 13.43 9.94 -15.85
CA GLN A 4 11.97 9.96 -15.77
C GLN A 4 11.40 8.57 -16.01
N GLY A 5 10.29 8.29 -15.35
CA GLY A 5 9.63 7.01 -15.44
C GLY A 5 8.16 7.06 -15.03
N MET A 6 7.58 5.89 -15.03
CA MET A 6 6.20 5.65 -14.62
C MET A 6 6.18 4.50 -13.61
N ILE A 7 5.42 4.69 -12.55
CA ILE A 7 5.14 3.62 -11.60
C ILE A 7 3.65 3.36 -11.51
N THR A 8 3.29 2.11 -11.37
CA THR A 8 1.91 1.67 -11.16
C THR A 8 1.85 0.82 -9.91
N GLY A 9 0.83 1.00 -9.11
CA GLY A 9 0.68 0.22 -7.89
C GLY A 9 -0.51 0.64 -7.06
N ARG A 10 -0.51 0.19 -5.81
CA ARG A 10 -1.52 0.56 -4.83
C ARG A 10 -0.94 1.41 -3.71
N VAL A 11 -1.69 2.39 -3.30
CA VAL A 11 -1.33 3.26 -2.19
C VAL A 11 -1.35 2.47 -0.89
N GLY A 12 -0.21 2.39 -0.22
CA GLY A 12 -0.06 1.69 1.05
C GLY A 12 -0.34 2.58 2.25
N ARG A 13 0.35 3.71 2.33
CA ARG A 13 0.08 4.72 3.35
C ARG A 13 -0.76 5.84 2.76
N PRO A 14 -1.72 6.37 3.52
CA PRO A 14 -2.49 7.52 3.06
C PRO A 14 -1.58 8.73 2.82
N PRO A 15 -1.91 9.59 1.85
CA PRO A 15 -1.14 10.79 1.59
C PRO A 15 -1.11 11.72 2.80
N GLU A 16 0.07 12.16 3.18
CA GLU A 16 0.29 13.17 4.20
C GLU A 16 0.74 14.47 3.54
N MET A 17 -0.08 15.49 3.64
CA MET A 17 0.25 16.82 3.13
C MET A 17 0.86 17.67 4.21
N LYS A 18 1.96 18.33 3.88
CA LYS A 18 2.64 19.31 4.73
C LYS A 18 2.88 20.59 3.93
N PHE A 19 2.97 21.69 4.62
CA PHE A 19 3.36 22.96 4.03
C PHE A 19 4.78 23.31 4.49
N LEU A 20 5.60 23.69 3.55
CA LEU A 20 6.93 24.23 3.85
C LEU A 20 6.81 25.69 4.34
N ASP A 21 7.88 26.21 4.92
CA ASP A 21 7.95 27.60 5.39
C ASP A 21 7.71 28.62 4.25
N SER A 22 8.00 28.23 3.02
CA SER A 22 7.69 28.99 1.81
C SER A 22 6.21 28.97 1.41
N GLY A 23 5.36 28.18 2.09
CA GLY A 23 3.97 27.99 1.74
C GLY A 23 3.71 26.93 0.66
N THR A 24 4.74 26.29 0.16
CA THR A 24 4.62 25.23 -0.85
C THR A 24 4.08 23.94 -0.22
N ALA A 25 3.03 23.38 -0.82
CA ALA A 25 2.48 22.11 -0.40
C ALA A 25 3.38 20.94 -0.84
N VAL A 26 3.61 20.01 0.06
CA VAL A 26 4.32 18.74 -0.19
C VAL A 26 3.47 17.61 0.32
N CYS A 27 3.28 16.58 -0.48
CA CYS A 27 2.54 15.39 -0.09
C CYS A 27 3.40 14.16 -0.28
N ASN A 28 3.43 13.32 0.74
CA ASN A 28 4.17 12.06 0.72
C ASN A 28 3.20 10.90 0.94
N PHE A 29 3.40 9.85 0.18
CA PHE A 29 2.71 8.57 0.37
C PHE A 29 3.58 7.42 -0.14
N SER A 30 3.20 6.20 0.18
CA SER A 30 3.90 5.01 -0.30
C SER A 30 3.05 4.24 -1.28
N VAL A 31 3.69 3.67 -2.28
CA VAL A 31 3.07 2.85 -3.31
C VAL A 31 3.70 1.46 -3.27
N ALA A 32 2.84 0.45 -3.17
CA ALA A 32 3.24 -0.93 -3.32
C ALA A 32 3.22 -1.30 -4.80
N VAL A 33 4.39 -1.50 -5.37
CA VAL A 33 4.55 -1.93 -6.76
C VAL A 33 4.70 -3.44 -6.79
N ARG A 34 3.79 -4.11 -7.50
CA ARG A 34 3.84 -5.55 -7.67
C ARG A 34 4.99 -5.93 -8.59
N GLN A 35 5.82 -6.84 -8.14
CA GLN A 35 6.86 -7.41 -8.98
C GLN A 35 6.32 -8.55 -9.85
N PRO A 36 6.83 -8.73 -11.07
CA PRO A 36 6.46 -9.87 -11.89
C PRO A 36 6.85 -11.17 -11.19
N ARG A 37 5.98 -12.17 -11.31
CA ARG A 37 6.26 -13.50 -10.77
C ARG A 37 7.46 -14.11 -11.48
N LYS A 38 8.43 -14.51 -10.73
CA LYS A 38 9.60 -15.23 -11.22
C LYS A 38 9.44 -16.72 -10.87
N GLN A 39 9.27 -17.56 -11.88
CA GLN A 39 9.16 -19.02 -11.74
C GLN A 39 8.09 -19.48 -10.74
N GLY A 40 6.90 -18.89 -10.76
CA GLY A 40 5.78 -19.29 -9.90
C GLY A 40 5.89 -18.88 -8.43
N THR A 41 6.97 -18.19 -8.04
CA THR A 41 7.15 -17.68 -6.68
C THR A 41 6.59 -16.26 -6.60
N GLU A 42 5.75 -16.00 -5.61
CA GLU A 42 5.29 -14.63 -5.34
C GLU A 42 6.47 -13.80 -4.81
N GLN A 43 6.76 -12.71 -5.50
CA GLN A 43 7.74 -11.74 -5.04
C GLN A 43 7.09 -10.73 -4.09
N PRO A 44 7.77 -10.31 -3.02
CA PRO A 44 7.27 -9.26 -2.16
C PRO A 44 7.09 -7.97 -2.96
N ALA A 45 6.09 -7.17 -2.59
CA ALA A 45 5.89 -5.87 -3.23
C ALA A 45 7.08 -4.96 -2.96
N ARG A 46 7.49 -4.21 -3.98
CA ARG A 46 8.45 -3.11 -3.81
C ARG A 46 7.72 -1.88 -3.30
N TRP A 47 8.24 -1.31 -2.26
CA TRP A 47 7.72 -0.07 -1.69
C TRP A 47 8.44 1.13 -2.25
N VAL A 48 7.70 2.03 -2.85
CA VAL A 48 8.21 3.27 -3.40
C VAL A 48 7.64 4.44 -2.62
N ARG A 49 8.50 5.31 -2.13
CA ARG A 49 8.09 6.57 -1.51
C ARG A 49 7.85 7.58 -2.61
N VAL A 50 6.63 8.07 -2.69
CA VAL A 50 6.23 9.08 -3.67
C VAL A 50 6.11 10.43 -2.99
N THR A 51 6.77 11.42 -3.56
CA THR A 51 6.69 12.81 -3.13
C THR A 51 6.05 13.65 -4.23
N CYS A 52 5.10 14.48 -3.86
CA CYS A 52 4.41 15.40 -4.76
C CYS A 52 4.59 16.83 -4.27
N TRP A 53 4.64 17.77 -5.20
CA TRP A 53 4.85 19.19 -4.93
C TRP A 53 3.71 20.03 -5.46
N ALA A 54 3.41 21.14 -4.78
CA ALA A 54 2.47 22.16 -5.20
C ALA A 54 1.10 21.58 -5.61
N ARG A 55 0.65 21.81 -6.83
CA ARG A 55 -0.65 21.33 -7.30
C ARG A 55 -0.80 19.82 -7.29
N THR A 56 0.25 19.09 -7.60
CA THR A 56 0.23 17.63 -7.53
C THR A 56 0.06 17.15 -6.09
N ALA A 57 0.65 17.83 -5.12
CA ALA A 57 0.45 17.56 -3.70
C ALA A 57 -0.99 17.77 -3.25
N GLU A 58 -1.61 18.88 -3.67
CA GLU A 58 -3.01 19.16 -3.38
C GLU A 58 -3.93 18.12 -4.02
N PHE A 59 -3.66 17.74 -5.25
CA PHE A 59 -4.40 16.68 -5.95
C PHE A 59 -4.30 15.36 -5.20
N ALA A 60 -3.10 14.96 -4.79
CA ALA A 60 -2.89 13.73 -4.04
C ALA A 60 -3.63 13.74 -2.70
N ALA A 61 -3.56 14.84 -1.97
CA ALA A 61 -4.24 14.97 -0.68
C ALA A 61 -5.78 14.88 -0.81
N ASN A 62 -6.34 15.38 -1.90
CA ASN A 62 -7.78 15.41 -2.10
C ASN A 62 -8.34 14.13 -2.74
N TYR A 63 -7.60 13.49 -3.63
CA TYR A 63 -8.13 12.41 -4.48
C TYR A 63 -7.48 11.05 -4.26
N VAL A 64 -6.28 11.00 -3.72
CA VAL A 64 -5.58 9.73 -3.48
C VAL A 64 -5.87 9.23 -2.07
N ARG A 65 -6.28 7.98 -1.96
CA ARG A 65 -6.59 7.33 -0.67
C ARG A 65 -5.85 6.01 -0.55
N GLN A 66 -5.70 5.55 0.68
CA GLN A 66 -5.13 4.24 0.97
C GLN A 66 -5.88 3.12 0.22
N GLY A 67 -5.14 2.24 -0.41
CA GLY A 67 -5.68 1.11 -1.18
C GLY A 67 -6.03 1.42 -2.63
N ASP A 68 -5.99 2.68 -3.04
CA ASP A 68 -6.25 3.06 -4.43
C ASP A 68 -5.17 2.53 -5.37
N GLY A 69 -5.59 2.10 -6.55
CA GLY A 69 -4.69 1.90 -7.67
C GLY A 69 -4.36 3.23 -8.31
N ILE A 70 -3.09 3.49 -8.53
CA ILE A 70 -2.62 4.73 -9.15
C ILE A 70 -1.53 4.49 -10.17
N VAL A 71 -1.43 5.43 -11.07
CA VAL A 71 -0.30 5.59 -12.00
C VAL A 71 0.36 6.92 -11.69
N CYS A 72 1.65 6.90 -11.47
CA CYS A 72 2.44 8.11 -11.25
C CYS A 72 3.48 8.26 -12.35
N TYR A 73 3.55 9.44 -12.93
CA TYR A 73 4.57 9.84 -13.87
C TYR A 73 5.48 10.88 -13.23
N GLY A 74 6.77 10.72 -13.36
CA GLY A 74 7.69 11.66 -12.77
C GLY A 74 9.15 11.26 -12.83
N SER A 75 9.92 11.71 -11.86
CA SER A 75 11.35 11.50 -11.78
C SER A 75 11.71 10.44 -10.75
N VAL A 76 12.60 9.55 -11.13
CA VAL A 76 13.20 8.59 -10.20
C VAL A 76 14.29 9.32 -9.42
N GLU A 77 14.18 9.29 -8.11
CA GLU A 77 15.13 9.94 -7.20
C GLU A 77 16.15 8.92 -6.65
N VAL A 78 17.15 9.43 -6.00
CA VAL A 78 18.12 8.58 -5.30
C VAL A 78 17.42 7.86 -4.16
N PRO A 79 17.60 6.54 -4.01
CA PRO A 79 16.98 5.80 -2.93
C PRO A 79 17.33 6.34 -1.56
N GLU A 80 16.36 6.41 -0.67
CA GLU A 80 16.55 6.83 0.71
C GLU A 80 16.88 5.63 1.59
N VAL A 81 17.94 5.75 2.38
CA VAL A 81 18.27 4.76 3.39
C VAL A 81 17.56 5.11 4.69
N PHE A 82 16.87 4.16 5.27
CA PHE A 82 16.18 4.32 6.55
C PHE A 82 16.59 3.21 7.53
N GLN A 83 16.47 3.48 8.81
CA GLN A 83 16.67 2.47 9.84
C GLN A 83 15.36 1.71 10.10
N LYS A 84 15.42 0.39 10.06
CA LYS A 84 14.32 -0.47 10.49
C LYS A 84 14.23 -0.51 12.00
N ARG A 85 13.06 -0.86 12.51
CA ARG A 85 12.82 -1.01 13.96
C ARG A 85 13.70 -2.09 14.60
N ASP A 86 14.15 -3.06 13.85
CA ASP A 86 15.04 -4.15 14.28
C ASP A 86 16.52 -3.76 14.33
N GLY A 87 16.87 -2.50 14.02
CA GLY A 87 18.24 -2.00 13.95
C GLY A 87 18.95 -2.21 12.61
N GLY A 88 18.29 -2.90 11.65
CA GLY A 88 18.81 -3.06 10.29
C GLY A 88 18.58 -1.80 9.44
N GLN A 89 19.34 -1.68 8.36
CA GLN A 89 19.12 -0.65 7.36
C GLN A 89 18.20 -1.16 6.26
N GLY A 90 17.23 -0.35 5.86
CA GLY A 90 16.38 -0.59 4.70
C GLY A 90 16.59 0.50 3.66
N MET A 91 16.27 0.20 2.43
CA MET A 91 16.32 1.13 1.31
C MET A 91 14.93 1.28 0.73
N ALA A 92 14.44 2.51 0.68
CA ALA A 92 13.19 2.85 0.02
C ALA A 92 13.50 3.56 -1.29
N GLU A 93 12.90 3.09 -2.36
CA GLU A 93 12.98 3.81 -3.62
C GLU A 93 12.19 5.11 -3.52
N ALA A 94 12.77 6.19 -4.00
CA ALA A 94 12.18 7.52 -3.99
C ALA A 94 11.76 7.93 -5.39
N PHE A 95 10.61 8.55 -5.49
CA PHE A 95 10.00 8.98 -6.74
C PHE A 95 9.30 10.32 -6.55
N THR A 96 9.57 11.27 -7.41
CA THR A 96 8.85 12.54 -7.43
C THR A 96 7.80 12.51 -8.51
N ALA A 97 6.52 12.51 -8.12
CA ALA A 97 5.42 12.49 -9.07
C ALA A 97 5.09 13.89 -9.58
N HIS A 98 5.03 14.04 -10.88
CA HIS A 98 4.57 15.25 -11.56
C HIS A 98 3.12 15.14 -12.02
N LEU A 99 2.65 13.93 -12.28
CA LEU A 99 1.29 13.61 -12.66
C LEU A 99 0.86 12.33 -11.95
N ILE A 100 -0.35 12.33 -11.42
CA ILE A 100 -0.96 11.18 -10.76
C ILE A 100 -2.31 10.91 -11.40
N GLU A 101 -2.54 9.67 -11.79
CA GLU A 101 -3.82 9.21 -12.33
C GLU A 101 -4.35 8.07 -11.46
N PRO A 102 -5.42 8.28 -10.69
CA PRO A 102 -6.13 7.19 -10.03
C PRO A 102 -6.85 6.33 -11.07
N TRP A 103 -6.71 5.02 -10.97
CA TRP A 103 -7.37 4.09 -11.89
C TRP A 103 -8.41 3.20 -11.22
N SER A 104 -8.54 3.32 -9.91
CA SER A 104 -9.61 2.64 -9.20
C SER A 104 -10.92 3.40 -9.39
N TYR A 105 -11.87 2.76 -10.04
CA TYR A 105 -13.23 3.29 -10.09
C TYR A 105 -13.81 3.31 -8.68
N ARG A 106 -14.23 4.48 -8.25
CA ARG A 106 -15.09 4.64 -7.09
C ARG A 106 -16.46 5.08 -7.56
N PRO A 107 -17.51 4.31 -7.26
CA PRO A 107 -18.86 4.79 -7.50
C PRO A 107 -19.08 6.07 -6.69
N GLU A 108 -19.72 7.07 -7.29
CA GLU A 108 -20.17 8.26 -6.58
C GLU A 108 -21.03 7.83 -5.38
N GLY A 109 -20.73 8.40 -4.22
CA GLY A 109 -21.38 8.03 -2.97
C GLY A 109 -20.62 7.02 -2.10
N ALA A 110 -19.49 6.51 -2.55
CA ALA A 110 -18.59 5.68 -1.74
C ALA A 110 -17.76 6.50 -0.74
N GLU A 111 -17.95 7.80 -0.69
CA GLU A 111 -17.40 8.65 0.37
C GLU A 111 -18.02 8.25 1.70
N GLY A 112 -17.22 7.63 2.56
CA GLY A 112 -17.68 7.09 3.83
C GLY A 112 -18.00 5.60 3.82
N ALA A 113 -17.80 4.88 2.71
CA ALA A 113 -17.71 3.43 2.77
C ALA A 113 -16.64 3.08 3.81
N PRO A 114 -16.97 2.26 4.83
CA PRO A 114 -15.98 1.86 5.80
C PRO A 114 -14.81 1.31 5.01
N GLN A 115 -13.65 1.89 5.22
CA GLN A 115 -12.43 1.27 4.73
C GLN A 115 -12.48 -0.14 5.26
N VAL A 116 -12.60 -1.10 4.37
CA VAL A 116 -12.38 -2.47 4.77
C VAL A 116 -10.93 -2.50 5.17
N VAL A 117 -10.73 -2.25 6.46
CA VAL A 117 -9.49 -2.65 7.09
C VAL A 117 -9.44 -4.13 6.75
N ARG A 118 -8.62 -4.50 5.80
CA ARG A 118 -8.26 -5.89 5.66
C ARG A 118 -7.61 -6.22 6.98
N GLN A 119 -8.43 -6.71 7.89
CA GLN A 119 -7.91 -7.37 9.07
C GLN A 119 -6.85 -8.32 8.54
N ALA A 120 -5.66 -8.19 9.08
CA ALA A 120 -4.65 -9.20 8.88
C ALA A 120 -5.36 -10.55 8.98
N PRO A 121 -5.10 -11.49 8.06
CA PRO A 121 -5.83 -12.75 8.07
C PRO A 121 -5.81 -13.27 9.50
N GLN A 122 -6.99 -13.32 10.10
CA GLN A 122 -7.11 -13.88 11.43
C GLN A 122 -6.52 -15.28 11.34
N PRO A 123 -5.61 -15.64 12.21
CA PRO A 123 -5.16 -17.01 12.25
C PRO A 123 -6.42 -17.86 12.30
N LEU A 124 -6.52 -18.78 11.36
CA LEU A 124 -7.61 -19.75 11.31
C LEU A 124 -7.79 -20.26 12.73
N PRO A 125 -9.02 -20.24 13.28
CA PRO A 125 -9.24 -20.82 14.58
C PRO A 125 -8.65 -22.22 14.54
N ALA A 126 -7.77 -22.48 15.51
CA ALA A 126 -7.17 -23.82 15.65
C ALA A 126 -8.32 -24.83 15.56
N PRO A 127 -8.16 -25.90 14.78
CA PRO A 127 -9.21 -26.90 14.68
C PRO A 127 -9.58 -27.27 16.12
N GLN A 128 -10.78 -26.94 16.50
CA GLN A 128 -11.33 -27.39 17.77
C GLN A 128 -11.23 -28.90 17.73
N PRO A 129 -10.67 -29.53 18.75
CA PRO A 129 -10.74 -30.97 18.85
C PRO A 129 -12.23 -31.28 18.73
N GLN A 130 -12.60 -31.94 17.64
CA GLN A 130 -13.91 -32.53 17.54
C GLN A 130 -14.00 -33.41 18.77
N GLN A 131 -14.78 -32.99 19.75
CA GLN A 131 -15.28 -33.93 20.71
C GLN A 131 -16.03 -34.94 19.85
N GLN A 132 -15.34 -35.99 19.49
CA GLN A 132 -16.02 -37.20 19.13
C GLN A 132 -16.91 -37.45 20.32
N SER A 133 -18.18 -37.12 20.18
CA SER A 133 -19.19 -37.76 21.00
C SER A 133 -18.97 -39.24 20.77
N MET A 134 -18.26 -39.87 21.67
CA MET A 134 -18.41 -41.31 21.83
C MET A 134 -19.87 -41.49 22.10
N SER A 135 -20.65 -41.69 21.07
CA SER A 135 -21.88 -42.42 21.21
C SER A 135 -21.42 -43.79 21.71
N ASP A 136 -21.68 -44.02 22.95
CA ASP A 136 -21.63 -45.37 23.55
C ASP A 136 -22.70 -46.22 22.85
N ASP A 137 -22.49 -46.45 21.58
CA ASP A 137 -23.25 -47.42 20.83
C ASP A 137 -22.40 -48.68 20.77
N PHE A 138 -22.11 -49.22 21.95
CA PHE A 138 -21.73 -50.60 22.08
C PHE A 138 -22.98 -51.43 21.85
N PRO A 139 -23.02 -52.26 20.81
CA PRO A 139 -24.10 -53.19 20.66
C PRO A 139 -24.13 -54.06 21.93
N PRO A 140 -25.27 -54.20 22.56
CA PRO A 140 -25.40 -55.13 23.68
C PRO A 140 -25.12 -56.55 23.16
N PHE A 141 -24.26 -57.17 23.83
CA PHE A 141 -24.07 -58.58 23.54
C PHE A 141 -25.33 -59.35 23.88
#